data_40867f0c2a0392edb6416156be7d0fbe
#
_entry.id   40867f0c2a0392edb6416156be7d0fbe
#
_cell.length_a   1.000
_cell.length_b   1.000
_cell.length_c   1.000
_cell.angle_alpha   90.00
_cell.angle_beta   90.00
_cell.angle_gamma   90.00
#
_symmetry.space_group_name_H-M   'P 1'
#
loop_
_entity.id
_entity.type
_entity.pdbx_description
1 polymer ?
#
loop_
_entity_poly.entity_id
_entity_poly.type
_entity_poly.pdbx_seq_one_letter_code
_entity_poly.pdbx_strand_id
1 'polypeptide(L)'
;MSYTRKIMESIHFPEFKKGLPSMEGKTVVITGTTSGTGFVAASVLAGLGAKLLLLNRSSERSTKSFQSLKNSFPKATIHSVSCDLQSFASVREAVKEVVSLCPEGIHVLCNNAGVMALKDEPTVDGFDVQMQTNHLSHFLLTAELFPLLEKAAEASGESRVVNHSSVARMNPSKILVSEYLEKKGGNLGGDSASFVFGGARWKRYNQTKLANAAFTAAFHDRLKKKGSKVKSLVAHPGLANTELQVTSVKDGGMGSFFTGILMGMGQSMEDGTMGILSCMCLKDSQSGMFYGPGDGKLALKGPAIPFALESFYDNESTRELLWKKSCEAIGREFVV
;
A
#
# COMPACT_ATOMS: atom_id res chain seq x y z
N MET A 1 -20.80 16.26 15.04
CA MET A 1 -21.45 14.99 14.58
C MET A 1 -20.37 14.03 14.18
N SER A 2 -20.40 12.78 14.67
CA SER A 2 -19.46 11.76 14.26
C SER A 2 -19.81 11.30 12.84
N TYR A 3 -18.83 11.23 11.95
CA TYR A 3 -18.99 10.61 10.64
C TYR A 3 -19.25 9.10 10.81
N THR A 4 -20.43 8.66 10.40
CA THR A 4 -20.78 7.23 10.36
C THR A 4 -20.63 6.76 8.92
N ARG A 5 -19.79 5.74 8.70
CA ARG A 5 -19.55 5.19 7.37
C ARG A 5 -20.82 4.56 6.80
N LYS A 6 -21.25 5.02 5.62
CA LYS A 6 -22.35 4.40 4.88
C LYS A 6 -21.83 3.12 4.19
N ILE A 7 -22.50 1.99 4.39
CA ILE A 7 -22.22 0.78 3.62
C ILE A 7 -22.63 1.03 2.17
N MET A 8 -21.71 0.82 1.24
CA MET A 8 -21.94 0.96 -0.20
C MET A 8 -21.99 -0.44 -0.82
N GLU A 9 -22.92 -0.64 -1.73
CA GLU A 9 -23.02 -1.87 -2.50
C GLU A 9 -21.87 -2.00 -3.50
N SER A 10 -21.35 -3.22 -3.63
CA SER A 10 -20.30 -3.55 -4.59
C SER A 10 -20.91 -3.85 -5.94
N ILE A 11 -20.53 -3.07 -6.96
CA ILE A 11 -21.12 -3.15 -8.31
C ILE A 11 -20.30 -4.10 -9.19
N HIS A 12 -18.98 -3.98 -9.16
CA HIS A 12 -18.07 -4.69 -10.08
C HIS A 12 -17.37 -5.89 -9.43
N PHE A 13 -17.17 -5.84 -8.13
CA PHE A 13 -16.40 -6.83 -7.39
C PHE A 13 -16.98 -8.26 -7.46
N PRO A 14 -18.30 -8.51 -7.41
CA PRO A 14 -18.83 -9.88 -7.47
C PRO A 14 -18.41 -10.63 -8.73
N GLU A 15 -18.45 -9.98 -9.88
CA GLU A 15 -18.04 -10.59 -11.15
C GLU A 15 -16.51 -10.69 -11.26
N PHE A 16 -15.79 -9.63 -10.88
CA PHE A 16 -14.32 -9.63 -10.82
C PHE A 16 -13.78 -10.80 -9.98
N LYS A 17 -14.36 -11.03 -8.79
CA LYS A 17 -13.92 -12.09 -7.88
C LYS A 17 -14.02 -13.49 -8.49
N LYS A 18 -15.04 -13.76 -9.31
CA LYS A 18 -15.21 -15.06 -9.98
C LYS A 18 -14.08 -15.37 -10.97
N GLY A 19 -13.48 -14.33 -11.56
CA GLY A 19 -12.37 -14.46 -12.51
C GLY A 19 -10.98 -14.58 -11.86
N LEU A 20 -10.86 -14.50 -10.52
CA LEU A 20 -9.57 -14.61 -9.86
C LEU A 20 -9.05 -16.07 -9.87
N PRO A 21 -7.75 -16.26 -10.18
CA PRO A 21 -7.15 -17.60 -10.18
C PRO A 21 -6.96 -18.13 -8.73
N SER A 22 -6.83 -19.44 -8.60
CA SER A 22 -6.39 -20.07 -7.35
C SER A 22 -5.04 -19.50 -6.91
N MET A 23 -4.88 -19.33 -5.61
CA MET A 23 -3.65 -18.91 -4.96
C MET A 23 -3.06 -20.03 -4.07
N GLU A 24 -3.50 -21.25 -4.28
CA GLU A 24 -2.91 -22.43 -3.60
C GLU A 24 -1.40 -22.52 -3.86
N GLY A 25 -0.65 -22.83 -2.81
CA GLY A 25 0.81 -22.86 -2.85
C GLY A 25 1.49 -21.49 -2.90
N LYS A 26 0.73 -20.38 -2.92
CA LYS A 26 1.29 -19.04 -2.91
C LYS A 26 1.35 -18.47 -1.49
N THR A 27 2.48 -17.90 -1.12
CA THR A 27 2.68 -17.18 0.13
C THR A 27 2.54 -15.68 -0.13
N VAL A 28 1.65 -15.03 0.60
CA VAL A 28 1.34 -13.60 0.46
C VAL A 28 1.54 -12.88 1.79
N VAL A 29 2.33 -11.83 1.78
CA VAL A 29 2.56 -10.91 2.91
C VAL A 29 1.82 -9.61 2.64
N ILE A 30 0.95 -9.17 3.56
CA ILE A 30 0.15 -7.96 3.40
C ILE A 30 0.27 -7.09 4.65
N THR A 31 0.56 -5.80 4.48
CA THR A 31 0.51 -4.81 5.56
C THR A 31 -0.89 -4.17 5.66
N GLY A 32 -1.36 -3.89 6.89
CA GLY A 32 -2.57 -3.09 7.11
C GLY A 32 -3.88 -3.82 6.77
N THR A 33 -4.06 -5.00 7.32
CA THR A 33 -5.23 -5.87 7.06
C THR A 33 -6.34 -5.77 8.12
N THR A 34 -6.32 -4.74 8.97
CA THR A 34 -7.32 -4.60 10.04
C THR A 34 -8.67 -4.08 9.55
N SER A 35 -8.74 -3.53 8.36
CA SER A 35 -9.97 -2.99 7.73
C SER A 35 -9.71 -2.58 6.28
N GLY A 36 -10.73 -2.05 5.60
CA GLY A 36 -10.63 -1.48 4.27
C GLY A 36 -10.14 -2.47 3.22
N THR A 37 -9.43 -1.95 2.22
CA THR A 37 -8.93 -2.75 1.09
C THR A 37 -8.00 -3.89 1.51
N GLY A 38 -7.17 -3.69 2.54
CA GLY A 38 -6.29 -4.74 3.06
C GLY A 38 -7.03 -5.93 3.67
N PHE A 39 -8.11 -5.67 4.43
CA PHE A 39 -8.94 -6.75 4.99
C PHE A 39 -9.70 -7.50 3.90
N VAL A 40 -10.30 -6.79 2.94
CA VAL A 40 -10.99 -7.41 1.80
C VAL A 40 -10.01 -8.27 0.99
N ALA A 41 -8.83 -7.75 0.69
CA ALA A 41 -7.80 -8.50 -0.04
C ALA A 41 -7.38 -9.77 0.71
N ALA A 42 -7.11 -9.67 2.02
CA ALA A 42 -6.76 -10.84 2.86
C ALA A 42 -7.89 -11.88 2.87
N SER A 43 -9.15 -11.44 2.98
CA SER A 43 -10.32 -12.32 2.94
C SER A 43 -10.44 -13.07 1.60
N VAL A 44 -10.26 -12.36 0.49
CA VAL A 44 -10.30 -12.96 -0.85
C VAL A 44 -9.18 -14.00 -1.02
N LEU A 45 -7.96 -13.63 -0.67
CA LEU A 45 -6.78 -14.48 -0.82
C LEU A 45 -6.85 -15.73 0.07
N ALA A 46 -7.40 -15.61 1.30
CA ALA A 46 -7.69 -16.76 2.15
C ALA A 46 -8.66 -17.74 1.48
N GLY A 47 -9.72 -17.20 0.86
CA GLY A 47 -10.70 -18.00 0.10
C GLY A 47 -10.13 -18.62 -1.17
N LEU A 48 -9.06 -18.04 -1.76
CA LEU A 48 -8.35 -18.57 -2.92
C LEU A 48 -7.24 -19.57 -2.56
N GLY A 49 -7.04 -19.88 -1.27
CA GLY A 49 -6.09 -20.89 -0.81
C GLY A 49 -4.66 -20.38 -0.55
N ALA A 50 -4.42 -19.07 -0.52
CA ALA A 50 -3.12 -18.52 -0.20
C ALA A 50 -2.71 -18.76 1.26
N LYS A 51 -1.41 -18.98 1.51
CA LYS A 51 -0.80 -18.80 2.82
C LYS A 51 -0.62 -17.30 3.07
N LEU A 52 -1.18 -16.78 4.16
CA LEU A 52 -1.19 -15.35 4.48
C LEU A 52 -0.34 -15.02 5.70
N LEU A 53 0.46 -13.97 5.58
CA LEU A 53 1.11 -13.29 6.70
C LEU A 53 0.56 -11.85 6.77
N LEU A 54 -0.15 -11.55 7.83
CA LEU A 54 -0.82 -10.29 8.06
C LEU A 54 0.04 -9.40 8.97
N LEU A 55 0.69 -8.39 8.40
CA LEU A 55 1.56 -7.46 9.12
C LEU A 55 0.74 -6.27 9.61
N ASN A 56 0.50 -6.22 10.91
CA ASN A 56 -0.27 -5.16 11.54
C ASN A 56 0.39 -4.69 12.84
N ARG A 57 0.18 -3.42 13.20
CA ARG A 57 0.51 -2.94 14.54
C ARG A 57 -0.33 -3.71 15.57
N SER A 58 0.31 -4.16 16.66
CA SER A 58 -0.36 -4.84 17.76
C SER A 58 -1.47 -3.96 18.35
N SER A 59 -2.70 -4.46 18.34
CA SER A 59 -3.89 -3.76 18.83
C SER A 59 -5.07 -4.71 18.92
N GLU A 60 -6.08 -4.36 19.73
CA GLU A 60 -7.35 -5.09 19.79
C GLU A 60 -8.01 -5.24 18.41
N ARG A 61 -7.90 -4.19 17.57
CA ARG A 61 -8.41 -4.19 16.22
C ARG A 61 -7.71 -5.23 15.33
N SER A 62 -6.38 -5.39 15.44
CA SER A 62 -5.66 -6.41 14.69
C SER A 62 -6.02 -7.82 15.15
N THR A 63 -6.20 -8.03 16.45
CA THR A 63 -6.66 -9.30 17.02
C THR A 63 -8.05 -9.65 16.49
N LYS A 64 -9.01 -8.70 16.57
CA LYS A 64 -10.38 -8.93 16.07
C LYS A 64 -10.42 -9.24 14.57
N SER A 65 -9.65 -8.53 13.75
CA SER A 65 -9.61 -8.79 12.30
C SER A 65 -8.99 -10.15 11.98
N PHE A 66 -7.94 -10.53 12.68
CA PHE A 66 -7.32 -11.85 12.53
C PHE A 66 -8.29 -12.97 12.90
N GLN A 67 -8.97 -12.87 14.04
CA GLN A 67 -9.97 -13.86 14.47
C GLN A 67 -11.14 -13.96 13.47
N SER A 68 -11.61 -12.83 12.97
CA SER A 68 -12.65 -12.81 11.93
C SER A 68 -12.25 -13.58 10.69
N LEU A 69 -11.02 -13.40 10.19
CA LEU A 69 -10.50 -14.15 9.05
C LEU A 69 -10.35 -15.65 9.36
N LYS A 70 -9.83 -16.00 10.53
CA LYS A 70 -9.69 -17.41 10.96
C LYS A 70 -11.05 -18.11 11.07
N ASN A 71 -12.07 -17.43 11.60
CA ASN A 71 -13.41 -17.95 11.71
C ASN A 71 -14.08 -18.13 10.33
N SER A 72 -13.88 -17.19 9.42
CA SER A 72 -14.44 -17.25 8.06
C SER A 72 -13.74 -18.28 7.18
N PHE A 73 -12.45 -18.52 7.42
CA PHE A 73 -11.62 -19.45 6.64
C PHE A 73 -10.83 -20.40 7.55
N PRO A 74 -11.50 -21.33 8.25
CA PRO A 74 -10.87 -22.17 9.28
C PRO A 74 -9.77 -23.11 8.74
N LYS A 75 -9.80 -23.43 7.44
CA LYS A 75 -8.79 -24.24 6.77
C LYS A 75 -7.61 -23.44 6.21
N ALA A 76 -7.73 -22.09 6.16
CA ALA A 76 -6.67 -21.27 5.59
C ALA A 76 -5.47 -21.14 6.54
N THR A 77 -4.28 -21.18 5.98
CA THR A 77 -3.02 -20.90 6.69
C THR A 77 -2.83 -19.39 6.82
N ILE A 78 -3.13 -18.83 7.98
CA ILE A 78 -3.04 -17.40 8.24
C ILE A 78 -2.19 -17.18 9.51
N HIS A 79 -1.17 -16.33 9.39
CA HIS A 79 -0.31 -15.88 10.49
C HIS A 79 -0.50 -14.38 10.73
N SER A 80 -0.43 -13.96 11.99
CA SER A 80 -0.42 -12.54 12.37
C SER A 80 0.98 -12.19 12.84
N VAL A 81 1.62 -11.21 12.19
CA VAL A 81 2.96 -10.72 12.52
C VAL A 81 2.84 -9.29 13.02
N SER A 82 3.41 -9.00 14.18
CA SER A 82 3.42 -7.63 14.72
C SER A 82 4.39 -6.76 13.94
N CYS A 83 3.90 -5.65 13.36
CA CYS A 83 4.71 -4.72 12.57
C CYS A 83 4.15 -3.30 12.72
N ASP A 84 4.89 -2.44 13.42
CA ASP A 84 4.61 -1.00 13.45
C ASP A 84 5.46 -0.28 12.41
N LEU A 85 4.80 0.20 11.35
CA LEU A 85 5.46 0.94 10.27
C LEU A 85 5.95 2.34 10.70
N GLN A 86 5.68 2.77 11.92
CA GLN A 86 6.26 4.00 12.51
C GLN A 86 7.60 3.74 13.21
N SER A 87 8.14 2.51 13.10
CA SER A 87 9.41 2.12 13.70
C SER A 87 10.17 1.15 12.78
N PHE A 88 11.32 1.57 12.30
CA PHE A 88 12.19 0.69 11.51
C PHE A 88 12.67 -0.53 12.31
N ALA A 89 12.87 -0.37 13.62
CA ALA A 89 13.20 -1.50 14.49
C ALA A 89 12.07 -2.54 14.48
N SER A 90 10.80 -2.11 14.61
CA SER A 90 9.65 -3.01 14.53
C SER A 90 9.53 -3.69 13.16
N VAL A 91 9.82 -2.99 12.07
CA VAL A 91 9.83 -3.58 10.73
C VAL A 91 10.90 -4.67 10.63
N ARG A 92 12.11 -4.45 11.15
CA ARG A 92 13.18 -5.45 11.15
C ARG A 92 12.84 -6.69 11.99
N GLU A 93 12.20 -6.52 13.15
CA GLU A 93 11.72 -7.67 13.92
C GLU A 93 10.63 -8.46 13.18
N ALA A 94 9.68 -7.76 12.54
CA ALA A 94 8.68 -8.42 11.70
C ALA A 94 9.31 -9.21 10.54
N VAL A 95 10.37 -8.67 9.92
CA VAL A 95 11.13 -9.38 8.86
C VAL A 95 11.70 -10.70 9.37
N LYS A 96 12.29 -10.73 10.57
CA LYS A 96 12.85 -11.98 11.14
C LYS A 96 11.77 -13.05 11.28
N GLU A 97 10.59 -12.67 11.76
CA GLU A 97 9.46 -13.59 11.89
C GLU A 97 8.95 -14.06 10.52
N VAL A 98 8.83 -13.16 9.54
CA VAL A 98 8.45 -13.50 8.16
C VAL A 98 9.45 -14.48 7.53
N VAL A 99 10.76 -14.24 7.68
CA VAL A 99 11.81 -15.14 7.18
C VAL A 99 11.68 -16.55 7.78
N SER A 100 11.44 -16.64 9.08
CA SER A 100 11.21 -17.93 9.77
C SER A 100 9.97 -18.66 9.27
N LEU A 101 8.88 -17.91 9.01
CA LEU A 101 7.61 -18.48 8.55
C LEU A 101 7.60 -18.83 7.06
N CYS A 102 8.49 -18.24 6.26
CA CYS A 102 8.47 -18.36 4.78
C CYS A 102 9.83 -18.81 4.21
N PRO A 103 10.42 -19.93 4.67
CA PRO A 103 11.74 -20.36 4.22
C PRO A 103 11.77 -20.66 2.71
N GLU A 104 10.63 -20.98 2.10
CA GLU A 104 10.52 -21.28 0.66
C GLU A 104 10.31 -20.03 -0.22
N GLY A 105 10.19 -18.86 0.41
CA GLY A 105 10.04 -17.58 -0.29
C GLY A 105 8.65 -16.97 -0.20
N ILE A 106 8.52 -15.75 -0.74
CA ILE A 106 7.32 -14.94 -0.76
C ILE A 106 6.90 -14.71 -2.21
N HIS A 107 5.69 -15.10 -2.56
CA HIS A 107 5.17 -14.90 -3.92
C HIS A 107 4.62 -13.49 -4.13
N VAL A 108 4.03 -12.90 -3.08
CA VAL A 108 3.49 -11.53 -3.14
C VAL A 108 3.79 -10.80 -1.84
N LEU A 109 4.38 -9.61 -1.95
CA LEU A 109 4.46 -8.61 -0.89
C LEU A 109 3.55 -7.43 -1.26
N CYS A 110 2.50 -7.22 -0.48
CA CYS A 110 1.56 -6.11 -0.67
C CYS A 110 1.76 -5.02 0.39
N ASN A 111 2.38 -3.93 -0.02
CA ASN A 111 2.61 -2.70 0.74
C ASN A 111 1.32 -1.86 0.75
N ASN A 112 0.30 -2.32 1.49
CA ASN A 112 -1.05 -1.74 1.46
C ASN A 112 -1.31 -0.75 2.60
N ALA A 113 -0.71 -0.93 3.79
CA ALA A 113 -0.95 -0.05 4.93
C ALA A 113 -0.72 1.43 4.61
N GLY A 114 -1.46 2.31 5.27
CA GLY A 114 -1.27 3.73 5.12
C GLY A 114 -2.06 4.56 6.12
N VAL A 115 -1.64 5.81 6.23
CA VAL A 115 -2.30 6.87 7.01
C VAL A 115 -2.49 8.09 6.12
N MET A 116 -3.42 9.00 6.47
CA MET A 116 -3.81 10.11 5.61
C MET A 116 -4.10 11.37 6.41
N ALA A 117 -3.51 12.48 5.99
CA ALA A 117 -3.74 13.82 6.51
C ALA A 117 -3.59 13.93 8.04
N LEU A 118 -2.59 13.24 8.60
CA LEU A 118 -2.25 13.29 10.02
C LEU A 118 -1.48 14.58 10.37
N LYS A 119 -1.38 14.85 11.69
CA LYS A 119 -0.60 15.96 12.23
C LYS A 119 0.87 15.91 11.80
N ASP A 120 1.53 17.05 11.90
CA ASP A 120 2.95 17.21 11.62
C ASP A 120 3.79 16.71 12.81
N GLU A 121 3.87 15.40 12.92
CA GLU A 121 4.55 14.71 14.01
C GLU A 121 5.62 13.77 13.47
N PRO A 122 6.77 13.70 14.12
CA PRO A 122 7.80 12.73 13.78
C PRO A 122 7.47 11.35 14.34
N THR A 123 7.96 10.33 13.67
CA THR A 123 8.06 8.98 14.22
C THR A 123 9.23 8.87 15.20
N VAL A 124 9.39 7.71 15.83
CA VAL A 124 10.56 7.40 16.70
C VAL A 124 11.89 7.45 15.93
N ASP A 125 11.86 7.27 14.61
CA ASP A 125 13.04 7.36 13.74
C ASP A 125 13.30 8.79 13.25
N GLY A 126 12.42 9.75 13.56
CA GLY A 126 12.58 11.18 13.25
C GLY A 126 12.07 11.60 11.86
N PHE A 127 11.34 10.75 11.14
CA PHE A 127 10.69 11.08 9.85
C PHE A 127 9.24 11.50 10.04
N ASP A 128 8.66 12.18 9.04
CA ASP A 128 7.22 12.45 9.01
C ASP A 128 6.42 11.16 9.16
N VAL A 129 5.42 11.18 10.05
CA VAL A 129 4.62 10.00 10.36
C VAL A 129 3.93 9.39 9.14
N GLN A 130 3.52 10.22 8.17
CA GLN A 130 2.87 9.73 6.96
C GLN A 130 3.90 9.17 5.97
N MET A 131 5.05 9.84 5.78
CA MET A 131 6.09 9.38 4.86
C MET A 131 6.71 8.07 5.34
N GLN A 132 7.02 7.96 6.63
CA GLN A 132 7.57 6.71 7.15
C GLN A 132 6.56 5.58 7.05
N THR A 133 5.32 5.77 7.50
CA THR A 133 4.30 4.73 7.49
C THR A 133 3.96 4.26 6.07
N ASN A 134 3.76 5.22 5.14
CA ASN A 134 3.24 4.91 3.82
C ASN A 134 4.31 4.47 2.82
N HIS A 135 5.57 4.92 3.00
CA HIS A 135 6.64 4.68 2.02
C HIS A 135 7.91 4.11 2.64
N LEU A 136 8.61 4.82 3.53
CA LEU A 136 9.97 4.44 3.94
C LEU A 136 10.03 3.06 4.62
N SER A 137 9.04 2.74 5.47
CA SER A 137 8.96 1.42 6.11
C SER A 137 8.59 0.32 5.14
N HIS A 138 7.80 0.60 4.10
CA HIS A 138 7.54 -0.36 3.03
C HIS A 138 8.75 -0.56 2.11
N PHE A 139 9.52 0.50 1.88
CA PHE A 139 10.80 0.40 1.17
C PHE A 139 11.78 -0.49 1.94
N LEU A 140 11.92 -0.27 3.27
CA LEU A 140 12.73 -1.13 4.15
C LEU A 140 12.23 -2.58 4.13
N LEU A 141 10.94 -2.79 4.33
CA LEU A 141 10.32 -4.14 4.31
C LEU A 141 10.61 -4.86 2.98
N THR A 142 10.48 -4.15 1.86
CA THR A 142 10.77 -4.71 0.54
C THR A 142 12.26 -5.05 0.39
N ALA A 143 13.16 -4.16 0.82
CA ALA A 143 14.60 -4.39 0.75
C ALA A 143 15.05 -5.60 1.58
N GLU A 144 14.49 -5.75 2.79
CA GLU A 144 14.82 -6.88 3.69
C GLU A 144 14.24 -8.21 3.21
N LEU A 145 13.04 -8.20 2.60
CA LEU A 145 12.36 -9.40 2.10
C LEU A 145 12.68 -9.73 0.64
N PHE A 146 13.47 -8.89 -0.06
CA PHE A 146 13.81 -9.08 -1.46
C PHE A 146 14.45 -10.46 -1.76
N PRO A 147 15.36 -11.01 -0.93
CA PRO A 147 15.88 -12.35 -1.16
C PRO A 147 14.81 -13.45 -1.18
N LEU A 148 13.76 -13.33 -0.36
CA LEU A 148 12.64 -14.27 -0.36
C LEU A 148 11.73 -14.12 -1.58
N LEU A 149 11.60 -12.88 -2.10
CA LEU A 149 10.89 -12.62 -3.35
C LEU A 149 11.64 -13.20 -4.54
N GLU A 150 12.96 -13.02 -4.61
CA GLU A 150 13.82 -13.64 -5.64
C GLU A 150 13.73 -15.17 -5.57
N LYS A 151 13.86 -15.76 -4.36
CA LYS A 151 13.73 -17.23 -4.18
C LYS A 151 12.41 -17.76 -4.74
N ALA A 152 11.29 -17.13 -4.42
CA ALA A 152 9.98 -17.52 -4.95
C ALA A 152 9.88 -17.31 -6.47
N ALA A 153 10.46 -16.22 -6.99
CA ALA A 153 10.46 -15.92 -8.42
C ALA A 153 11.27 -16.94 -9.24
N GLU A 154 12.39 -17.39 -8.71
CA GLU A 154 13.19 -18.46 -9.32
C GLU A 154 12.43 -19.80 -9.35
N ALA A 155 11.82 -20.18 -8.22
CA ALA A 155 11.12 -21.43 -8.07
C ALA A 155 9.80 -21.53 -8.85
N SER A 156 9.03 -20.41 -8.94
CA SER A 156 7.67 -20.38 -9.51
C SER A 156 7.50 -19.56 -10.78
N GLY A 157 8.60 -18.99 -11.30
CA GLY A 157 8.60 -18.19 -12.52
C GLY A 157 8.32 -16.69 -12.30
N GLU A 158 7.71 -16.30 -11.17
CA GLU A 158 7.49 -14.90 -10.79
C GLU A 158 7.23 -14.73 -9.30
N SER A 159 7.49 -13.54 -8.80
CA SER A 159 6.96 -12.99 -7.56
C SER A 159 6.60 -11.52 -7.75
N ARG A 160 5.92 -10.91 -6.77
CA ARG A 160 5.34 -9.58 -6.96
C ARG A 160 5.51 -8.69 -5.73
N VAL A 161 5.88 -7.44 -5.96
CA VAL A 161 5.75 -6.34 -4.99
C VAL A 161 4.65 -5.42 -5.47
N VAL A 162 3.62 -5.22 -4.64
CA VAL A 162 2.45 -4.41 -4.96
C VAL A 162 2.39 -3.23 -4.01
N ASN A 163 2.50 -2.02 -4.55
CA ASN A 163 2.42 -0.79 -3.78
C ASN A 163 1.03 -0.15 -3.89
N HIS A 164 0.53 0.36 -2.76
CA HIS A 164 -0.77 1.03 -2.72
C HIS A 164 -0.60 2.55 -2.76
N SER A 165 -0.88 3.16 -3.92
CA SER A 165 -0.88 4.59 -4.15
C SER A 165 -2.29 5.20 -4.04
N SER A 166 -2.53 6.35 -4.65
CA SER A 166 -3.80 7.08 -4.66
C SER A 166 -3.83 8.06 -5.84
N VAL A 167 -5.00 8.55 -6.20
CA VAL A 167 -5.15 9.75 -7.07
C VAL A 167 -4.43 10.97 -6.49
N ALA A 168 -4.22 11.01 -5.18
CA ALA A 168 -3.46 12.03 -4.47
C ALA A 168 -2.01 12.18 -4.96
N ARG A 169 -1.43 11.17 -5.65
CA ARG A 169 -0.11 11.24 -6.29
C ARG A 169 -0.01 12.36 -7.34
N MET A 170 -1.15 12.77 -7.89
CA MET A 170 -1.24 13.82 -8.92
C MET A 170 -1.35 15.23 -8.36
N ASN A 171 -1.03 15.41 -7.10
CA ASN A 171 -1.07 16.69 -6.41
C ASN A 171 -0.38 17.81 -7.22
N PRO A 172 -0.77 19.09 -6.96
CA PRO A 172 -0.59 20.20 -7.91
C PRO A 172 0.80 20.35 -8.50
N SER A 173 1.86 20.03 -7.74
CA SER A 173 3.24 20.10 -8.25
C SER A 173 3.66 18.95 -9.14
N LYS A 174 3.09 17.75 -8.98
CA LYS A 174 3.55 16.50 -9.63
C LYS A 174 5.05 16.27 -9.51
N ILE A 175 5.67 16.81 -8.45
CA ILE A 175 7.11 16.75 -8.19
C ILE A 175 7.32 16.07 -6.84
N LEU A 176 8.19 15.06 -6.82
CA LEU A 176 8.67 14.47 -5.57
C LEU A 176 9.72 15.40 -4.95
N VAL A 177 9.43 15.86 -3.74
CA VAL A 177 10.29 16.78 -3.00
C VAL A 177 11.10 16.02 -1.98
N SER A 178 12.45 16.10 -2.07
CA SER A 178 13.39 15.35 -1.21
C SER A 178 13.20 15.61 0.29
N GLU A 179 12.82 16.82 0.66
CA GLU A 179 12.61 17.23 2.04
C GLU A 179 11.65 16.31 2.82
N TYR A 180 10.60 15.79 2.15
CA TYR A 180 9.64 14.88 2.79
C TYR A 180 10.21 13.48 3.05
N LEU A 181 11.34 13.12 2.44
CA LEU A 181 12.06 11.87 2.64
C LEU A 181 13.20 11.99 3.68
N GLU A 182 13.36 13.14 4.31
CA GLU A 182 14.45 13.44 5.24
C GLU A 182 13.97 13.49 6.69
N LYS A 183 14.91 13.32 7.64
CA LYS A 183 14.66 13.51 9.07
C LYS A 183 14.48 14.99 9.36
N LYS A 184 13.25 15.42 9.64
CA LYS A 184 12.92 16.82 9.98
C LYS A 184 12.35 16.97 11.40
N GLY A 185 12.09 15.87 12.10
CA GLY A 185 11.51 15.88 13.44
C GLY A 185 10.11 16.51 13.49
N GLY A 186 9.27 16.29 12.50
CA GLY A 186 8.13 17.14 12.19
C GLY A 186 8.60 18.34 11.37
N ASN A 187 8.00 19.51 11.55
CA ASN A 187 8.38 20.77 10.88
C ASN A 187 8.29 20.75 9.33
N LEU A 188 7.31 20.03 8.80
CA LEU A 188 7.01 19.95 7.37
C LEU A 188 5.73 20.73 7.00
N GLY A 189 5.63 21.95 7.51
CA GLY A 189 4.59 22.93 7.16
C GLY A 189 3.39 22.96 8.09
N GLY A 190 3.41 22.23 9.22
CA GLY A 190 2.39 22.29 10.27
C GLY A 190 1.08 21.60 9.93
N ASP A 191 -0.01 22.00 10.60
CA ASP A 191 -1.25 21.24 10.71
C ASP A 191 -2.43 21.77 9.90
N SER A 192 -2.20 22.66 8.94
CA SER A 192 -3.29 23.11 8.08
C SER A 192 -3.90 21.93 7.30
N ALA A 193 -5.25 21.82 7.36
CA ALA A 193 -5.98 20.65 6.87
C ALA A 193 -6.94 20.97 5.71
N SER A 194 -6.73 22.07 4.98
CA SER A 194 -7.60 22.43 3.86
C SER A 194 -7.44 21.43 2.71
N PHE A 195 -8.44 20.58 2.52
CA PHE A 195 -8.49 19.64 1.39
C PHE A 195 -8.54 20.38 0.04
N VAL A 196 -9.37 21.43 -0.04
CA VAL A 196 -9.58 22.18 -1.28
C VAL A 196 -8.39 23.08 -1.64
N PHE A 197 -7.70 23.63 -0.64
CA PHE A 197 -6.58 24.55 -0.81
C PHE A 197 -5.20 23.95 -0.57
N GLY A 198 -5.12 22.62 -0.44
CA GLY A 198 -3.83 21.93 -0.35
C GLY A 198 -3.07 22.17 0.96
N GLY A 199 -3.75 22.10 2.11
CA GLY A 199 -3.13 22.25 3.43
C GLY A 199 -1.95 21.30 3.67
N ALA A 200 -1.07 21.66 4.61
CA ALA A 200 0.21 20.98 4.85
C ALA A 200 0.06 19.47 5.11
N ARG A 201 -0.97 19.05 5.86
CA ARG A 201 -1.28 17.62 6.10
C ARG A 201 -1.52 16.86 4.79
N TRP A 202 -2.24 17.49 3.84
CA TRP A 202 -2.53 16.89 2.53
C TRP A 202 -1.31 16.91 1.61
N LYS A 203 -0.47 17.95 1.67
CA LYS A 203 0.78 17.99 0.92
C LYS A 203 1.68 16.83 1.32
N ARG A 204 1.86 16.59 2.63
CA ARG A 204 2.63 15.43 3.14
C ARG A 204 2.03 14.12 2.64
N TYR A 205 0.72 13.91 2.78
CA TYR A 205 0.06 12.70 2.28
C TYR A 205 0.28 12.49 0.78
N ASN A 206 0.09 13.54 -0.02
CA ASN A 206 0.24 13.48 -1.48
C ASN A 206 1.66 13.05 -1.87
N GLN A 207 2.69 13.57 -1.17
CA GLN A 207 4.09 13.19 -1.37
C GLN A 207 4.30 11.71 -1.07
N THR A 208 3.64 11.15 -0.05
CA THR A 208 3.75 9.69 0.23
C THR A 208 3.18 8.85 -0.91
N LYS A 209 2.05 9.27 -1.48
CA LYS A 209 1.40 8.53 -2.57
C LYS A 209 2.13 8.67 -3.90
N LEU A 210 2.78 9.81 -4.12
CA LEU A 210 3.72 10.00 -5.22
C LEU A 210 4.98 9.13 -5.01
N ALA A 211 5.54 9.08 -3.81
CA ALA A 211 6.68 8.24 -3.48
C ALA A 211 6.39 6.74 -3.74
N ASN A 212 5.19 6.25 -3.42
CA ASN A 212 4.81 4.86 -3.70
C ASN A 212 4.74 4.54 -5.21
N ALA A 213 4.24 5.49 -6.02
CA ALA A 213 4.24 5.33 -7.48
C ALA A 213 5.67 5.40 -8.05
N ALA A 214 6.48 6.37 -7.61
CA ALA A 214 7.88 6.52 -8.01
C ALA A 214 8.74 5.31 -7.56
N PHE A 215 8.47 4.74 -6.39
CA PHE A 215 9.12 3.51 -5.93
C PHE A 215 8.83 2.35 -6.88
N THR A 216 7.58 2.19 -7.31
CA THR A 216 7.23 1.15 -8.28
C THR A 216 8.01 1.32 -9.57
N ALA A 217 8.12 2.54 -10.11
CA ALA A 217 8.88 2.84 -11.30
C ALA A 217 10.38 2.58 -11.12
N ALA A 218 10.97 3.08 -10.03
CA ALA A 218 12.39 2.91 -9.72
C ALA A 218 12.77 1.43 -9.50
N PHE A 219 11.89 0.68 -8.85
CA PHE A 219 12.12 -0.74 -8.60
C PHE A 219 11.94 -1.56 -9.89
N HIS A 220 10.91 -1.28 -10.69
CA HIS A 220 10.73 -1.89 -12.01
C HIS A 220 11.97 -1.73 -12.91
N ASP A 221 12.52 -0.51 -12.99
CA ASP A 221 13.71 -0.22 -13.81
C ASP A 221 14.92 -1.06 -13.34
N ARG A 222 15.16 -1.16 -12.04
CA ARG A 222 16.25 -1.95 -11.46
C ARG A 222 16.06 -3.45 -11.67
N LEU A 223 14.85 -3.97 -11.45
CA LEU A 223 14.51 -5.37 -11.72
C LEU A 223 14.73 -5.73 -13.20
N LYS A 224 14.31 -4.84 -14.09
CA LYS A 224 14.53 -5.00 -15.55
C LYS A 224 16.02 -5.04 -15.91
N LYS A 225 16.84 -4.15 -15.35
CA LYS A 225 18.29 -4.11 -15.56
C LYS A 225 18.97 -5.39 -15.05
N LYS A 226 18.50 -5.94 -13.93
CA LYS A 226 18.99 -7.21 -13.37
C LYS A 226 18.52 -8.44 -14.15
N GLY A 227 17.43 -8.35 -14.91
CA GLY A 227 16.77 -9.50 -15.50
C GLY A 227 15.98 -10.33 -14.47
N SER A 228 15.56 -9.72 -13.36
CA SER A 228 14.80 -10.38 -12.29
C SER A 228 13.39 -10.73 -12.75
N LYS A 229 12.88 -11.87 -12.26
CA LYS A 229 11.49 -12.30 -12.45
C LYS A 229 10.52 -11.73 -11.40
N VAL A 230 11.00 -10.91 -10.48
CA VAL A 230 10.17 -10.16 -9.55
C VAL A 230 9.45 -9.04 -10.32
N LYS A 231 8.16 -8.89 -10.10
CA LYS A 231 7.35 -7.82 -10.70
C LYS A 231 7.11 -6.69 -9.69
N SER A 232 7.26 -5.45 -10.12
CA SER A 232 6.90 -4.24 -9.35
C SER A 232 5.63 -3.65 -9.93
N LEU A 233 4.57 -3.57 -9.12
CA LEU A 233 3.24 -3.13 -9.53
C LEU A 233 2.69 -2.10 -8.54
N VAL A 234 1.78 -1.27 -8.99
CA VAL A 234 1.11 -0.30 -8.14
C VAL A 234 -0.38 -0.22 -8.47
N ALA A 235 -1.19 0.05 -7.45
CA ALA A 235 -2.62 0.28 -7.63
C ALA A 235 -3.10 1.47 -6.80
N HIS A 236 -4.27 2.02 -7.18
CA HIS A 236 -5.04 2.92 -6.33
C HIS A 236 -6.51 2.50 -6.27
N PRO A 237 -7.19 2.74 -5.12
CA PRO A 237 -8.54 2.26 -4.90
C PRO A 237 -9.62 3.21 -5.46
N GLY A 238 -9.24 4.24 -6.20
CA GLY A 238 -10.16 5.35 -6.47
C GLY A 238 -10.57 6.07 -5.19
N LEU A 239 -11.82 6.47 -5.13
CA LEU A 239 -12.46 7.03 -3.93
C LEU A 239 -13.22 5.91 -3.21
N ALA A 240 -12.49 5.04 -2.51
CA ALA A 240 -13.09 3.94 -1.76
C ALA A 240 -13.43 4.37 -0.33
N ASN A 241 -14.61 3.97 0.15
CA ASN A 241 -15.09 4.29 1.49
C ASN A 241 -14.45 3.38 2.55
N THR A 242 -13.31 3.79 3.10
CA THR A 242 -12.50 3.02 4.04
C THR A 242 -12.38 3.69 5.42
N GLU A 243 -11.83 2.96 6.41
CA GLU A 243 -11.54 3.52 7.75
C GLU A 243 -10.45 4.62 7.74
N LEU A 244 -9.71 4.78 6.64
CA LEU A 244 -8.71 5.81 6.49
C LEU A 244 -9.32 7.22 6.63
N GLN A 245 -10.50 7.43 6.04
CA GLN A 245 -11.24 8.68 6.16
C GLN A 245 -11.75 8.91 7.59
N VAL A 246 -12.23 7.87 8.27
CA VAL A 246 -12.69 7.97 9.67
C VAL A 246 -11.54 8.41 10.57
N THR A 247 -10.36 7.83 10.40
CA THR A 247 -9.16 8.20 11.17
C THR A 247 -8.75 9.64 10.89
N SER A 248 -8.71 10.06 9.62
CA SER A 248 -8.38 11.42 9.23
C SER A 248 -9.36 12.47 9.78
N VAL A 249 -10.68 12.15 9.81
CA VAL A 249 -11.69 13.02 10.42
C VAL A 249 -11.47 13.16 11.92
N LYS A 250 -11.19 12.06 12.64
CA LYS A 250 -10.92 12.08 14.08
C LYS A 250 -9.69 12.91 14.43
N ASP A 251 -8.66 12.88 13.58
CA ASP A 251 -7.42 13.64 13.76
C ASP A 251 -7.53 15.11 13.27
N GLY A 252 -8.67 15.51 12.72
CA GLY A 252 -8.90 16.87 12.22
C GLY A 252 -8.33 17.13 10.81
N GLY A 253 -7.93 16.10 10.09
CA GLY A 253 -7.43 16.20 8.71
C GLY A 253 -8.52 16.40 7.65
N MET A 254 -9.78 16.08 7.98
CA MET A 254 -10.96 16.26 7.11
C MET A 254 -12.17 16.74 7.92
N GLY A 255 -12.97 17.63 7.32
CA GLY A 255 -14.27 18.00 7.89
C GLY A 255 -15.31 16.89 7.69
N SER A 256 -16.02 16.49 8.75
CA SER A 256 -16.99 15.37 8.72
C SER A 256 -18.10 15.54 7.68
N PHE A 257 -18.62 16.74 7.50
CA PHE A 257 -19.70 17.04 6.54
C PHE A 257 -19.22 16.88 5.09
N PHE A 258 -18.06 17.45 4.77
CA PHE A 258 -17.47 17.35 3.43
C PHE A 258 -17.05 15.91 3.08
N THR A 259 -16.52 15.20 4.07
CA THR A 259 -16.19 13.77 3.92
C THR A 259 -17.43 12.95 3.58
N GLY A 260 -18.58 13.22 4.21
CA GLY A 260 -19.83 12.52 3.93
C GLY A 260 -20.30 12.69 2.48
N ILE A 261 -20.22 13.91 1.95
CA ILE A 261 -20.59 14.18 0.54
C ILE A 261 -19.61 13.49 -0.42
N LEU A 262 -18.32 13.66 -0.20
CA LEU A 262 -17.29 13.09 -1.07
C LEU A 262 -17.36 11.56 -1.10
N MET A 263 -17.52 10.91 0.05
CA MET A 263 -17.64 9.47 0.15
C MET A 263 -18.94 8.91 -0.46
N GLY A 264 -20.01 9.71 -0.52
CA GLY A 264 -21.25 9.35 -1.22
C GLY A 264 -21.09 9.21 -2.74
N MET A 265 -20.07 9.83 -3.32
CA MET A 265 -19.71 9.74 -4.74
C MET A 265 -18.70 8.63 -5.05
N GLY A 266 -18.14 7.99 -4.02
CA GLY A 266 -17.13 6.96 -4.15
C GLY A 266 -17.67 5.58 -4.55
N GLN A 267 -16.87 4.56 -4.24
CA GLN A 267 -17.22 3.15 -4.44
C GLN A 267 -17.06 2.35 -3.15
N SER A 268 -17.55 1.10 -3.15
CA SER A 268 -17.41 0.17 -2.04
C SER A 268 -15.92 -0.13 -1.76
N MET A 269 -15.63 -0.67 -0.57
CA MET A 269 -14.28 -1.15 -0.26
C MET A 269 -13.86 -2.29 -1.18
N GLU A 270 -14.80 -3.15 -1.49
CA GLU A 270 -14.61 -4.30 -2.35
C GLU A 270 -14.24 -3.85 -3.77
N ASP A 271 -15.03 -2.95 -4.37
CA ASP A 271 -14.71 -2.38 -5.69
C ASP A 271 -13.34 -1.68 -5.67
N GLY A 272 -13.04 -0.92 -4.60
CA GLY A 272 -11.73 -0.28 -4.42
C GLY A 272 -10.56 -1.25 -4.24
N THR A 273 -10.84 -2.51 -3.89
CA THR A 273 -9.80 -3.54 -3.70
C THR A 273 -9.40 -4.22 -5.01
N MET A 274 -10.22 -4.12 -6.06
CA MET A 274 -9.94 -4.80 -7.33
C MET A 274 -8.57 -4.48 -7.91
N GLY A 275 -8.10 -3.23 -7.82
CA GLY A 275 -6.80 -2.83 -8.34
C GLY A 275 -5.63 -3.57 -7.69
N ILE A 276 -5.59 -3.65 -6.35
CA ILE A 276 -4.53 -4.40 -5.66
C ILE A 276 -4.66 -5.91 -5.86
N LEU A 277 -5.88 -6.45 -5.94
CA LEU A 277 -6.10 -7.86 -6.27
C LEU A 277 -5.66 -8.19 -7.70
N SER A 278 -5.91 -7.30 -8.66
CA SER A 278 -5.37 -7.45 -10.03
C SER A 278 -3.85 -7.57 -10.02
N CYS A 279 -3.17 -6.66 -9.30
CA CYS A 279 -1.72 -6.71 -9.15
C CYS A 279 -1.24 -8.01 -8.49
N MET A 280 -1.95 -8.51 -7.47
CA MET A 280 -1.54 -9.68 -6.70
C MET A 280 -1.82 -11.01 -7.41
N CYS A 281 -2.96 -11.12 -8.15
CA CYS A 281 -3.50 -12.40 -8.57
C CYS A 281 -3.52 -12.62 -10.08
N LEU A 282 -3.80 -11.59 -10.91
CA LEU A 282 -4.02 -11.81 -12.33
C LEU A 282 -2.74 -12.22 -13.04
N LYS A 283 -2.83 -13.26 -13.88
CA LYS A 283 -1.68 -13.84 -14.59
C LYS A 283 -1.05 -12.90 -15.62
N ASP A 284 -1.86 -12.05 -16.22
CA ASP A 284 -1.47 -11.08 -17.25
C ASP A 284 -0.95 -9.75 -16.70
N SER A 285 -0.90 -9.60 -15.36
CA SER A 285 -0.33 -8.40 -14.74
C SER A 285 1.15 -8.25 -15.06
N GLN A 286 1.50 -7.13 -15.69
CA GLN A 286 2.86 -6.83 -16.14
C GLN A 286 3.58 -5.90 -15.17
N SER A 287 4.87 -6.18 -14.92
CA SER A 287 5.72 -5.29 -14.12
C SER A 287 5.79 -3.87 -14.72
N GLY A 288 5.77 -2.85 -13.87
CA GLY A 288 5.76 -1.46 -14.33
C GLY A 288 4.38 -0.97 -14.78
N MET A 289 3.29 -1.65 -14.36
CA MET A 289 1.92 -1.19 -14.65
C MET A 289 1.24 -0.65 -13.38
N PHE A 290 0.36 0.31 -13.60
CA PHE A 290 -0.53 0.88 -12.60
C PHE A 290 -1.96 0.33 -12.80
N TYR A 291 -2.65 -0.03 -11.72
CA TYR A 291 -4.03 -0.50 -11.76
C TYR A 291 -4.93 0.47 -10.98
N GLY A 292 -6.02 0.88 -11.58
CA GLY A 292 -7.00 1.77 -10.96
C GLY A 292 -8.39 1.64 -11.56
N PRO A 293 -9.41 2.25 -10.95
CA PRO A 293 -10.79 2.12 -11.40
C PRO A 293 -11.08 2.89 -12.71
N GLY A 294 -12.06 2.41 -13.47
CA GLY A 294 -12.62 3.08 -14.65
C GLY A 294 -11.62 3.30 -15.78
N ASP A 295 -11.58 4.52 -16.32
CA ASP A 295 -10.70 4.90 -17.43
C ASP A 295 -9.24 5.17 -16.99
N GLY A 296 -8.87 4.75 -15.77
CA GLY A 296 -7.49 4.82 -15.28
C GLY A 296 -7.19 6.06 -14.44
N LYS A 297 -6.34 6.95 -14.93
CA LYS A 297 -5.60 7.95 -14.14
C LYS A 297 -6.40 8.79 -13.16
N LEU A 298 -7.60 9.24 -13.53
CA LEU A 298 -8.44 10.15 -12.75
C LEU A 298 -9.77 9.54 -12.32
N ALA A 299 -10.08 8.31 -12.75
CA ALA A 299 -11.33 7.70 -12.38
C ALA A 299 -11.38 7.41 -10.87
N LEU A 300 -12.50 7.78 -10.25
CA LEU A 300 -12.71 7.63 -8.81
C LEU A 300 -13.46 6.35 -8.48
N LYS A 301 -14.11 5.72 -9.46
CA LYS A 301 -14.89 4.48 -9.35
C LYS A 301 -14.94 3.73 -10.67
N GLY A 302 -15.25 2.44 -10.61
CA GLY A 302 -15.39 1.57 -11.78
C GLY A 302 -14.52 0.31 -11.67
N PRO A 303 -14.54 -0.56 -12.69
CA PRO A 303 -13.70 -1.74 -12.73
C PRO A 303 -12.20 -1.35 -12.75
N ALA A 304 -11.36 -2.20 -12.19
CA ALA A 304 -9.91 -1.96 -12.21
C ALA A 304 -9.35 -2.30 -13.60
N ILE A 305 -8.65 -1.33 -14.18
CA ILE A 305 -7.96 -1.47 -15.47
C ILE A 305 -6.47 -1.13 -15.33
N PRO A 306 -5.58 -1.73 -16.15
CA PRO A 306 -4.18 -1.36 -16.21
C PRO A 306 -3.95 -0.09 -17.03
N PHE A 307 -2.96 0.72 -16.64
CA PHE A 307 -2.43 1.82 -17.42
C PHE A 307 -0.92 2.01 -17.17
N ALA A 308 -0.25 2.67 -18.10
CA ALA A 308 1.18 2.93 -17.99
C ALA A 308 1.50 3.86 -16.81
N LEU A 309 2.70 3.71 -16.24
CA LEU A 309 3.23 4.67 -15.29
C LEU A 309 3.32 6.06 -15.91
N GLU A 310 3.15 7.08 -15.09
CA GLU A 310 3.06 8.46 -15.58
C GLU A 310 4.44 9.12 -15.57
N SER A 311 4.78 9.83 -16.63
CA SER A 311 6.12 10.41 -16.88
C SER A 311 6.60 11.36 -15.79
N PHE A 312 5.72 11.97 -15.02
CA PHE A 312 6.13 12.91 -13.96
C PHE A 312 6.77 12.22 -12.75
N TYR A 313 6.63 10.90 -12.58
CA TYR A 313 7.37 10.11 -11.61
C TYR A 313 8.16 8.95 -12.23
N ASP A 314 7.82 8.52 -13.44
CA ASP A 314 8.57 7.52 -14.19
C ASP A 314 9.58 8.20 -15.13
N ASN A 315 10.50 8.94 -14.54
CA ASN A 315 11.66 9.53 -15.18
C ASN A 315 12.91 9.30 -14.33
N GLU A 316 14.07 9.35 -14.96
CA GLU A 316 15.35 8.99 -14.33
C GLU A 316 15.62 9.81 -13.06
N SER A 317 15.46 11.14 -13.13
CA SER A 317 15.76 12.01 -12.00
C SER A 317 14.89 11.72 -10.78
N THR A 318 13.59 11.48 -10.96
CA THR A 318 12.68 11.13 -9.87
C THR A 318 12.95 9.73 -9.31
N ARG A 319 13.24 8.76 -10.19
CA ARG A 319 13.59 7.39 -9.76
C ARG A 319 14.86 7.35 -8.93
N GLU A 320 15.91 8.07 -9.35
CA GLU A 320 17.18 8.13 -8.62
C GLU A 320 17.07 8.95 -7.33
N LEU A 321 16.36 10.09 -7.34
CA LEU A 321 16.08 10.87 -6.14
C LEU A 321 15.39 10.02 -5.06
N LEU A 322 14.27 9.35 -5.44
CA LEU A 322 13.53 8.49 -4.53
C LEU A 322 14.41 7.40 -3.94
N TRP A 323 15.10 6.65 -4.82
CA TRP A 323 15.89 5.50 -4.41
C TRP A 323 17.00 5.90 -3.45
N LYS A 324 17.80 6.89 -3.84
CA LYS A 324 18.87 7.42 -3.02
C LYS A 324 18.38 7.88 -1.65
N LYS A 325 17.34 8.73 -1.62
CA LYS A 325 16.77 9.25 -0.36
C LYS A 325 16.16 8.17 0.51
N SER A 326 15.53 7.17 -0.10
CA SER A 326 14.96 6.03 0.66
C SER A 326 16.07 5.14 1.23
N CYS A 327 17.17 4.88 0.51
CA CYS A 327 18.34 4.17 1.04
C CYS A 327 18.99 4.95 2.20
N GLU A 328 19.21 6.27 2.03
CA GLU A 328 19.71 7.14 3.10
C GLU A 328 18.81 7.05 4.35
N ALA A 329 17.49 7.11 4.18
CA ALA A 329 16.53 7.08 5.28
C ALA A 329 16.56 5.76 6.07
N ILE A 330 16.63 4.62 5.39
CA ILE A 330 16.64 3.30 6.04
C ILE A 330 18.05 2.89 6.55
N GLY A 331 19.08 3.69 6.23
CA GLY A 331 20.46 3.48 6.67
C GLY A 331 21.17 2.28 6.01
N ARG A 332 20.73 1.88 4.82
CA ARG A 332 21.36 0.80 4.04
C ARG A 332 21.10 0.94 2.55
N GLU A 333 22.01 0.40 1.75
CA GLU A 333 21.77 0.23 0.33
C GLU A 333 20.73 -0.90 0.08
N PHE A 334 19.83 -0.65 -0.87
CA PHE A 334 18.96 -1.69 -1.42
C PHE A 334 19.49 -2.08 -2.81
N VAL A 335 20.28 -3.15 -2.83
CA VAL A 335 20.83 -3.72 -4.06
C VAL A 335 19.79 -4.67 -4.65
N VAL A 336 19.39 -4.40 -5.88
CA VAL A 336 18.45 -5.22 -6.65
C VAL A 336 19.19 -6.15 -7.58
#